data_2e943c72d08ffbcad59a62acd264b5d6
#
_entry.id   2e943c72d08ffbcad59a62acd264b5d6
#
_cell.length_a   1.000
_cell.length_b   1.000
_cell.length_c   1.000
_cell.angle_alpha   90.00
_cell.angle_beta   90.00
_cell.angle_gamma   90.00
#
_symmetry.space_group_name_H-M   'P 1'
#
loop_
_entity.id
_entity.type
_entity.pdbx_description
1 polymer ?
#
loop_
_entity_poly.entity_id
_entity_poly.type
_entity_poly.pdbx_seq_one_letter_code
_entity_poly.pdbx_strand_id
1 'polypeptide(L)'
;TNSSHVLVLIDGIRLNQAGVSGSSDLSQIPISLVQKVEYIRGPRSAVYGSDAIGGVVNIITTREKNGTTLSAGLGSNGYQSYDAATQQQLGDSTVATVAGDYTYTKGYDVVAYGSTGMQSQQDRDGFMSKSLYGALEHQFSESVSGFVRGYGYDNRTAYDSYYSSPASSLLDTRKLYSQTWDTGLRYKEGIYATQLTGSYSHSKDYDYDPRRGMHDSSASLVDSEQYNLQWGNTLQVGQGTVSSG
;
A
#
# COMPACT_ATOMS: atom_id res chain seq x y z
N THR A 1 -1.50 -16.70 -12.79
CA THR A 1 -2.54 -15.86 -12.15
C THR A 1 -2.00 -14.46 -12.03
N ASN A 2 -2.66 -13.53 -12.65
CA ASN A 2 -2.27 -12.13 -12.64
C ASN A 2 -2.59 -11.55 -11.26
N SER A 3 -1.70 -10.72 -10.70
CA SER A 3 -1.88 -10.08 -9.39
C SER A 3 -3.17 -9.24 -9.28
N SER A 4 -3.74 -8.83 -10.41
CA SER A 4 -5.01 -8.10 -10.49
C SER A 4 -6.25 -8.91 -10.09
N HIS A 5 -6.11 -10.23 -9.85
CA HIS A 5 -7.22 -11.11 -9.48
C HIS A 5 -7.23 -11.48 -8.00
N VAL A 6 -6.33 -10.93 -7.20
CA VAL A 6 -6.26 -11.13 -5.76
C VAL A 6 -6.61 -9.82 -5.06
N LEU A 7 -7.68 -9.85 -4.28
CA LEU A 7 -8.09 -8.71 -3.48
C LEU A 7 -7.28 -8.64 -2.19
N VAL A 8 -6.81 -7.47 -1.84
CA VAL A 8 -6.14 -7.21 -0.57
C VAL A 8 -7.03 -6.38 0.35
N LEU A 9 -7.17 -6.85 1.58
CA LEU A 9 -7.88 -6.17 2.64
C LEU A 9 -6.91 -5.80 3.77
N ILE A 10 -7.20 -4.73 4.49
CA ILE A 10 -6.58 -4.39 5.77
C ILE A 10 -7.70 -4.36 6.81
N ASP A 11 -7.63 -5.25 7.78
CA ASP A 11 -8.66 -5.43 8.82
C ASP A 11 -10.07 -5.57 8.23
N GLY A 12 -10.19 -6.35 7.15
CA GLY A 12 -11.44 -6.59 6.45
C GLY A 12 -11.88 -5.46 5.50
N ILE A 13 -11.13 -4.38 5.39
CA ILE A 13 -11.44 -3.23 4.53
C ILE A 13 -10.54 -3.26 3.29
N ARG A 14 -11.15 -3.15 2.12
CA ARG A 14 -10.44 -3.18 0.84
C ARG A 14 -9.32 -2.14 0.79
N LEU A 15 -8.15 -2.56 0.36
CA LEU A 15 -7.04 -1.69 0.01
C LEU A 15 -7.28 -1.10 -1.38
N ASN A 16 -7.72 0.15 -1.43
CA ASN A 16 -7.96 0.86 -2.68
C ASN A 16 -6.72 1.67 -3.07
N GLN A 17 -6.35 1.56 -4.35
CA GLN A 17 -5.20 2.28 -4.89
C GLN A 17 -5.50 2.81 -6.27
N ALA A 18 -5.14 4.07 -6.51
CA ALA A 18 -5.09 4.63 -7.84
C ALA A 18 -3.81 4.16 -8.54
N GLY A 19 -3.92 3.77 -9.79
CA GLY A 19 -2.79 3.37 -10.61
C GLY A 19 -3.22 2.75 -11.94
N VAL A 20 -2.27 2.66 -12.86
CA VAL A 20 -2.52 2.17 -14.22
C VAL A 20 -2.93 0.69 -14.25
N SER A 21 -2.45 -0.10 -13.31
CA SER A 21 -2.68 -1.55 -13.28
C SER A 21 -3.85 -1.99 -12.39
N GLY A 22 -4.38 -1.09 -11.54
CA GLY A 22 -5.40 -1.43 -10.55
C GLY A 22 -4.98 -2.52 -9.55
N SER A 23 -3.70 -2.91 -9.56
CA SER A 23 -3.16 -3.90 -8.65
C SER A 23 -2.81 -3.26 -7.31
N SER A 24 -3.14 -3.95 -6.21
CA SER A 24 -2.76 -3.51 -4.88
C SER A 24 -1.26 -3.65 -4.66
N ASP A 25 -0.61 -2.56 -4.30
CA ASP A 25 0.80 -2.54 -3.95
C ASP A 25 0.96 -2.62 -2.43
N LEU A 26 1.38 -3.79 -1.96
CA LEU A 26 1.60 -4.05 -0.53
C LEU A 26 2.77 -3.27 0.06
N SER A 27 3.65 -2.72 -0.77
CA SER A 27 4.80 -1.93 -0.30
C SER A 27 4.38 -0.62 0.40
N GLN A 28 3.13 -0.19 0.23
CA GLN A 28 2.57 0.96 0.92
C GLN A 28 2.32 0.72 2.41
N ILE A 29 2.24 -0.53 2.83
CA ILE A 29 1.90 -0.88 4.21
C ILE A 29 3.20 -1.11 4.99
N PRO A 30 3.45 -0.33 6.07
CA PRO A 30 4.60 -0.58 6.93
C PRO A 30 4.58 -2.00 7.49
N ILE A 31 5.68 -2.73 7.34
CA ILE A 31 5.75 -4.13 7.76
C ILE A 31 5.51 -4.30 9.26
N SER A 32 5.91 -3.32 10.06
CA SER A 32 5.67 -3.29 11.51
C SER A 32 4.18 -3.23 11.88
N LEU A 33 3.32 -2.81 10.96
CA LEU A 33 1.87 -2.80 11.15
C LEU A 33 1.27 -4.21 11.09
N VAL A 34 1.88 -5.11 10.32
CA VAL A 34 1.34 -6.44 10.03
C VAL A 34 1.52 -7.37 11.23
N GLN A 35 0.43 -7.89 11.78
CA GLN A 35 0.44 -8.89 12.85
C GLN A 35 0.20 -10.30 12.29
N LYS A 36 -0.71 -10.42 11.34
CA LYS A 36 -1.11 -11.69 10.72
C LYS A 36 -1.56 -11.44 9.29
N VAL A 37 -1.32 -12.40 8.43
CA VAL A 37 -1.85 -12.42 7.06
C VAL A 37 -2.76 -13.63 6.92
N GLU A 38 -4.00 -13.40 6.53
CA GLU A 38 -4.97 -14.44 6.24
C GLU A 38 -5.20 -14.53 4.74
N TYR A 39 -5.13 -15.75 4.22
CA TYR A 39 -5.40 -15.99 2.81
C TYR A 39 -6.64 -16.86 2.64
N ILE A 40 -7.65 -16.34 1.97
CA ILE A 40 -8.90 -17.02 1.66
C ILE A 40 -8.83 -17.44 0.19
N ARG A 41 -8.71 -18.75 -0.03
CA ARG A 41 -8.64 -19.34 -1.37
C ARG A 41 -10.02 -19.42 -2.02
N GLY A 42 -10.02 -19.38 -3.34
CA GLY A 42 -11.20 -19.53 -4.17
C GLY A 42 -11.92 -18.24 -4.48
N PRO A 43 -12.86 -18.28 -5.41
CA PRO A 43 -13.57 -17.09 -5.87
C PRO A 43 -14.46 -16.50 -4.77
N ARG A 44 -14.28 -15.22 -4.50
CA ARG A 44 -15.06 -14.44 -3.53
C ARG A 44 -15.71 -13.22 -4.16
N SER A 45 -15.87 -13.23 -5.47
CA SER A 45 -16.42 -12.11 -6.23
C SER A 45 -17.86 -11.74 -5.83
N ALA A 46 -18.63 -12.70 -5.34
CA ALA A 46 -19.98 -12.42 -4.83
C ALA A 46 -19.99 -11.55 -3.56
N VAL A 47 -18.90 -11.56 -2.79
CA VAL A 47 -18.79 -10.79 -1.54
C VAL A 47 -17.98 -9.52 -1.72
N TYR A 48 -16.90 -9.58 -2.51
CA TYR A 48 -15.90 -8.54 -2.61
C TYR A 48 -15.76 -7.93 -4.01
N GLY A 49 -16.55 -8.39 -4.98
CA GLY A 49 -16.49 -7.93 -6.37
C GLY A 49 -15.52 -8.70 -7.26
N SER A 50 -15.42 -8.28 -8.51
CA SER A 50 -14.67 -8.99 -9.57
C SER A 50 -13.19 -9.20 -9.27
N ASP A 51 -12.58 -8.37 -8.46
CA ASP A 51 -11.15 -8.43 -8.15
C ASP A 51 -10.80 -9.61 -7.22
N ALA A 52 -11.79 -10.25 -6.61
CA ALA A 52 -11.60 -11.38 -5.70
C ALA A 52 -11.75 -12.76 -6.37
N ILE A 53 -11.52 -12.86 -7.67
CA ILE A 53 -11.63 -14.12 -8.44
C ILE A 53 -10.57 -15.13 -8.02
N GLY A 54 -9.34 -14.67 -7.80
CA GLY A 54 -8.19 -15.52 -7.41
C GLY A 54 -8.09 -15.78 -5.92
N GLY A 55 -8.81 -15.04 -5.11
CA GLY A 55 -8.79 -15.13 -3.65
C GLY A 55 -8.71 -13.78 -2.96
N VAL A 56 -8.65 -13.83 -1.64
CA VAL A 56 -8.56 -12.63 -0.79
C VAL A 56 -7.39 -12.77 0.17
N VAL A 57 -6.56 -11.74 0.26
CA VAL A 57 -5.51 -11.59 1.27
C VAL A 57 -5.97 -10.54 2.27
N ASN A 58 -6.13 -10.91 3.53
CA ASN A 58 -6.49 -9.99 4.59
C ASN A 58 -5.30 -9.78 5.53
N ILE A 59 -4.84 -8.55 5.63
CA ILE A 59 -3.77 -8.13 6.52
C ILE A 59 -4.42 -7.71 7.84
N ILE A 60 -4.06 -8.38 8.91
CA ILE A 60 -4.54 -8.07 10.25
C ILE A 60 -3.51 -7.21 10.95
N THR A 61 -3.93 -6.03 11.39
CA THR A 61 -3.10 -5.07 12.11
C THR A 61 -3.39 -5.04 13.60
N THR A 62 -4.42 -5.75 14.05
CA THR A 62 -4.86 -5.77 15.45
C THR A 62 -3.74 -6.27 16.36
N ARG A 63 -3.41 -5.48 17.37
CA ARG A 63 -2.39 -5.76 18.38
C ARG A 63 -3.04 -5.95 19.73
N GLU A 64 -2.26 -6.46 20.69
CA GLU A 64 -2.62 -6.32 22.09
C GLU A 64 -2.79 -4.84 22.44
N LYS A 65 -3.69 -4.53 23.37
CA LYS A 65 -3.97 -3.15 23.80
C LYS A 65 -2.67 -2.41 24.12
N ASN A 66 -2.53 -1.19 23.55
CA ASN A 66 -1.37 -0.32 23.73
C ASN A 66 -0.03 -0.94 23.29
N GLY A 67 -0.06 -1.71 22.18
CA GLY A 67 1.14 -2.31 21.62
C GLY A 67 1.98 -1.33 20.81
N THR A 68 3.30 -1.40 20.98
CA THR A 68 4.27 -0.64 20.18
C THR A 68 5.37 -1.56 19.69
N THR A 69 5.71 -1.45 18.42
CA THR A 69 6.80 -2.20 17.78
C THR A 69 7.76 -1.23 17.14
N LEU A 70 9.04 -1.42 17.37
CA LEU A 70 10.12 -0.66 16.76
C LEU A 70 11.12 -1.65 16.16
N SER A 71 11.61 -1.41 14.95
CA SER A 71 12.72 -2.17 14.40
C SER A 71 13.66 -1.29 13.59
N ALA A 72 14.92 -1.71 13.52
CA ALA A 72 15.96 -1.06 12.74
C ALA A 72 16.85 -2.13 12.12
N GLY A 73 17.29 -1.89 10.88
CA GLY A 73 18.19 -2.74 10.15
C GLY A 73 19.30 -1.91 9.49
N LEU A 74 20.51 -2.45 9.50
CA LEU A 74 21.67 -1.88 8.83
C LEU A 74 22.33 -2.97 7.99
N GLY A 75 22.87 -2.62 6.85
CA GLY A 75 23.47 -3.58 5.94
C GLY A 75 24.54 -2.98 5.04
N SER A 76 25.03 -3.79 4.12
CA SER A 76 25.98 -3.37 3.11
C SER A 76 25.40 -2.32 2.15
N ASN A 77 26.26 -1.65 1.37
CA ASN A 77 25.87 -0.62 0.41
C ASN A 77 25.04 0.53 1.00
N GLY A 78 25.30 0.88 2.26
CA GLY A 78 24.59 1.93 2.96
C GLY A 78 23.11 1.61 3.27
N TYR A 79 22.73 0.33 3.26
CA TYR A 79 21.37 -0.09 3.59
C TYR A 79 21.02 0.33 5.02
N GLN A 80 19.85 0.96 5.14
CA GLN A 80 19.24 1.38 6.39
C GLN A 80 17.76 1.12 6.31
N SER A 81 17.17 0.57 7.36
CA SER A 81 15.75 0.36 7.49
C SER A 81 15.30 0.69 8.89
N TYR A 82 14.25 1.49 9.01
CA TYR A 82 13.62 1.86 10.27
C TYR A 82 12.13 1.71 10.11
N ASP A 83 11.50 1.02 11.04
CA ASP A 83 10.05 0.93 11.08
C ASP A 83 9.50 0.98 12.50
N ALA A 84 8.31 1.54 12.64
CA ALA A 84 7.63 1.71 13.90
C ALA A 84 6.12 1.57 13.70
N ALA A 85 5.46 0.95 14.63
CA ALA A 85 4.00 0.94 14.70
C ALA A 85 3.53 0.98 16.15
N THR A 86 2.48 1.72 16.40
CA THR A 86 1.83 1.78 17.70
C THR A 86 0.32 1.74 17.53
N GLN A 87 -0.34 1.02 18.42
CA GLN A 87 -1.79 1.02 18.56
C GLN A 87 -2.14 1.36 20.00
N GLN A 88 -2.96 2.39 20.18
CA GLN A 88 -3.32 2.91 21.48
C GLN A 88 -4.84 2.98 21.60
N GLN A 89 -5.36 2.54 22.72
CA GLN A 89 -6.75 2.76 23.07
C GLN A 89 -6.92 4.13 23.73
N LEU A 90 -7.73 4.99 23.10
CA LEU A 90 -8.04 6.32 23.58
C LEU A 90 -9.42 6.30 24.27
N GLY A 91 -9.44 6.07 25.57
CA GLY A 91 -10.69 5.86 26.30
C GLY A 91 -11.30 4.49 26.04
N ASP A 92 -12.62 4.35 26.22
CA ASP A 92 -13.32 3.06 26.16
C ASP A 92 -13.76 2.68 24.73
N SER A 93 -13.83 3.65 23.83
CA SER A 93 -14.51 3.48 22.54
C SER A 93 -13.67 3.80 21.32
N THR A 94 -12.46 4.29 21.49
CA THR A 94 -11.61 4.74 20.37
C THR A 94 -10.26 4.03 20.38
N VAL A 95 -9.84 3.55 19.21
CA VAL A 95 -8.52 2.98 18.97
C VAL A 95 -7.80 3.80 17.90
N ALA A 96 -6.59 4.23 18.19
CA ALA A 96 -5.71 4.92 17.25
C ALA A 96 -4.54 4.00 16.88
N THR A 97 -4.22 3.96 15.59
CA THR A 97 -3.08 3.23 15.05
C THR A 97 -2.24 4.17 14.22
N VAL A 98 -0.93 4.18 14.44
CA VAL A 98 0.05 4.91 13.63
C VAL A 98 1.21 3.99 13.34
N ALA A 99 1.64 3.95 12.08
CA ALA A 99 2.80 3.19 11.65
C ALA A 99 3.57 3.94 10.56
N GLY A 100 4.85 3.72 10.51
CA GLY A 100 5.69 4.29 9.46
C GLY A 100 6.93 3.45 9.22
N ASP A 101 7.47 3.54 8.02
CA ASP A 101 8.75 2.95 7.68
C ASP A 101 9.60 3.90 6.82
N TYR A 102 10.89 3.64 6.85
CA TYR A 102 11.88 4.25 6.00
C TYR A 102 12.93 3.21 5.62
N THR A 103 13.17 3.05 4.33
CA THR A 103 14.23 2.17 3.80
C THR A 103 15.08 2.95 2.82
N TYR A 104 16.39 2.81 2.95
CA TYR A 104 17.36 3.44 2.07
C TYR A 104 18.48 2.47 1.76
N THR A 105 18.94 2.47 0.51
CA THR A 105 20.20 1.83 0.10
C THR A 105 20.85 2.67 -0.99
N LYS A 106 22.19 2.70 -0.98
CA LYS A 106 22.94 3.27 -2.11
C LYS A 106 22.90 2.36 -3.33
N GLY A 107 22.50 1.09 -3.15
CA GLY A 107 22.51 0.11 -4.20
C GLY A 107 23.90 -0.29 -4.69
N TYR A 108 23.92 -0.96 -5.80
CA TYR A 108 25.10 -1.37 -6.55
C TYR A 108 24.81 -1.20 -8.04
N ASP A 109 25.85 -1.09 -8.85
CA ASP A 109 25.74 -1.06 -10.32
C ASP A 109 25.26 -2.44 -10.81
N VAL A 110 24.10 -2.49 -11.45
CA VAL A 110 23.50 -3.74 -11.98
C VAL A 110 23.93 -4.04 -13.41
N VAL A 111 24.47 -3.06 -14.14
CA VAL A 111 24.96 -3.24 -15.51
C VAL A 111 26.44 -3.54 -15.51
N ALA A 112 26.79 -4.81 -15.68
CA ALA A 112 28.18 -5.24 -15.73
C ALA A 112 28.93 -4.67 -16.93
N TYR A 113 30.11 -4.10 -16.69
CA TYR A 113 31.01 -3.58 -17.71
C TYR A 113 31.31 -4.65 -18.78
N GLY A 114 31.06 -4.32 -20.02
CA GLY A 114 31.50 -5.13 -21.18
C GLY A 114 30.54 -6.19 -21.70
N SER A 115 29.39 -6.40 -21.13
CA SER A 115 28.43 -7.42 -21.61
C SER A 115 27.61 -7.03 -22.85
N THR A 116 27.53 -5.74 -23.17
CA THR A 116 26.69 -5.22 -24.26
C THR A 116 27.34 -4.19 -25.16
N GLY A 117 28.67 -3.95 -25.01
CA GLY A 117 29.36 -2.89 -25.75
C GLY A 117 29.00 -1.46 -25.30
N MET A 118 28.21 -1.31 -24.27
CA MET A 118 27.90 -0.05 -23.64
C MET A 118 28.99 0.32 -22.63
N GLN A 119 29.33 1.60 -22.54
CA GLN A 119 30.17 2.10 -21.46
C GLN A 119 29.30 2.15 -20.21
N SER A 120 29.50 1.22 -19.27
CA SER A 120 28.90 1.35 -17.95
C SER A 120 29.48 2.59 -17.28
N GLN A 121 28.66 3.52 -16.88
CA GLN A 121 29.06 4.46 -15.85
C GLN A 121 29.00 3.69 -14.53
N GLN A 122 30.06 3.76 -13.75
CA GLN A 122 30.07 3.25 -12.38
C GLN A 122 29.13 4.10 -11.52
N ASP A 123 27.85 3.91 -11.66
CA ASP A 123 26.83 4.50 -10.82
C ASP A 123 26.16 3.44 -9.94
N ARG A 124 25.28 3.85 -9.09
CA ARG A 124 24.62 2.96 -8.14
C ARG A 124 23.11 3.15 -8.24
N ASP A 125 22.42 2.04 -8.45
CA ASP A 125 20.96 1.99 -8.44
C ASP A 125 20.43 2.11 -7.01
N GLY A 126 20.35 3.33 -6.54
CA GLY A 126 19.89 3.65 -5.19
C GLY A 126 18.38 3.53 -5.07
N PHE A 127 17.94 3.19 -3.87
CA PHE A 127 16.52 3.08 -3.53
C PHE A 127 16.23 3.80 -2.21
N MET A 128 15.11 4.53 -2.16
CA MET A 128 14.56 5.12 -0.96
C MET A 128 13.05 4.92 -0.93
N SER A 129 12.54 4.43 0.17
CA SER A 129 11.10 4.26 0.40
C SER A 129 10.70 4.82 1.76
N LYS A 130 9.59 5.55 1.78
CA LYS A 130 8.95 6.02 3.01
C LYS A 130 7.49 5.64 2.93
N SER A 131 6.92 5.10 4.00
CA SER A 131 5.49 4.93 4.12
C SER A 131 4.97 5.40 5.46
N LEU A 132 3.71 5.83 5.48
CA LEU A 132 3.02 6.28 6.67
C LEU A 132 1.60 5.74 6.65
N TYR A 133 1.14 5.26 7.78
CA TYR A 133 -0.21 4.77 8.02
C TYR A 133 -0.77 5.38 9.29
N GLY A 134 -2.02 5.84 9.25
CA GLY A 134 -2.76 6.30 10.41
C GLY A 134 -4.21 5.87 10.33
N ALA A 135 -4.79 5.45 11.45
CA ALA A 135 -6.18 5.06 11.53
C ALA A 135 -6.78 5.42 12.89
N LEU A 136 -8.05 5.82 12.85
CA LEU A 136 -8.91 5.97 14.03
C LEU A 136 -10.14 5.10 13.82
N GLU A 137 -10.46 4.27 14.82
CA GLU A 137 -11.68 3.49 14.88
C GLU A 137 -12.44 3.86 16.14
N HIS A 138 -13.74 4.13 16.00
CA HIS A 138 -14.61 4.55 17.11
C HIS A 138 -15.88 3.71 17.14
N GLN A 139 -16.22 3.24 18.34
CA GLN A 139 -17.48 2.55 18.63
C GLN A 139 -18.49 3.57 19.16
N PHE A 140 -19.48 3.94 18.34
CA PHE A 140 -20.52 4.91 18.70
C PHE A 140 -21.58 4.31 19.62
N SER A 141 -21.90 3.03 19.41
CA SER A 141 -22.85 2.26 20.21
C SER A 141 -22.51 0.76 20.12
N GLU A 142 -23.27 -0.11 20.75
CA GLU A 142 -23.09 -1.56 20.61
C GLU A 142 -23.25 -2.05 19.16
N SER A 143 -24.01 -1.32 18.36
CA SER A 143 -24.35 -1.70 16.99
C SER A 143 -23.61 -0.89 15.92
N VAL A 144 -23.11 0.30 16.23
CA VAL A 144 -22.55 1.23 15.25
C VAL A 144 -21.10 1.54 15.56
N SER A 145 -20.25 1.35 14.58
CA SER A 145 -18.85 1.77 14.61
C SER A 145 -18.47 2.52 13.34
N GLY A 146 -17.41 3.28 13.39
CA GLY A 146 -16.88 4.00 12.25
C GLY A 146 -15.37 4.08 12.31
N PHE A 147 -14.77 4.35 11.17
CA PHE A 147 -13.33 4.50 11.03
C PHE A 147 -12.96 5.56 10.01
N VAL A 148 -11.78 6.12 10.20
CA VAL A 148 -11.05 6.92 9.22
C VAL A 148 -9.63 6.40 9.20
N ARG A 149 -9.06 6.18 8.02
CA ARG A 149 -7.66 5.82 7.85
C ARG A 149 -7.04 6.54 6.67
N GLY A 150 -5.77 6.82 6.78
CA GLY A 150 -4.96 7.35 5.70
C GLY A 150 -3.65 6.58 5.62
N TYR A 151 -3.17 6.31 4.43
CA TYR A 151 -1.87 5.71 4.21
C TYR A 151 -1.29 6.18 2.89
N GLY A 152 0.02 6.18 2.84
CA GLY A 152 0.70 6.61 1.64
C GLY A 152 2.17 6.25 1.68
N TYR A 153 2.81 6.38 0.53
CA TYR A 153 4.22 6.16 0.39
C TYR A 153 4.86 7.09 -0.63
N ASP A 154 6.16 7.27 -0.49
CA ASP A 154 7.02 8.00 -1.41
C ASP A 154 8.25 7.11 -1.67
N ASN A 155 8.36 6.61 -2.90
CA ASN A 155 9.47 5.77 -3.34
C ASN A 155 10.27 6.51 -4.40
N ARG A 156 11.59 6.43 -4.29
CA ARG A 156 12.52 6.87 -5.31
C ARG A 156 13.48 5.75 -5.65
N THR A 157 13.57 5.43 -6.92
CA THR A 157 14.48 4.40 -7.46
C THR A 157 15.30 5.00 -8.59
N ALA A 158 16.63 4.89 -8.49
CA ALA A 158 17.53 5.15 -9.60
C ALA A 158 17.73 3.84 -10.38
N TYR A 159 17.78 3.91 -11.70
CA TYR A 159 17.95 2.73 -12.56
C TYR A 159 18.62 3.11 -13.88
N ASP A 160 19.21 2.12 -14.55
CA ASP A 160 19.82 2.30 -15.87
C ASP A 160 18.77 2.29 -16.97
N SER A 161 18.76 3.33 -17.80
CA SER A 161 17.86 3.43 -18.95
C SER A 161 18.50 2.83 -20.19
N TYR A 162 17.81 1.87 -20.81
CA TYR A 162 18.30 1.16 -22.01
C TYR A 162 18.29 2.03 -23.29
N TYR A 163 17.57 3.15 -23.29
CA TYR A 163 17.38 4.00 -24.46
C TYR A 163 18.16 5.31 -24.43
N SER A 164 19.05 5.50 -23.48
CA SER A 164 19.86 6.69 -23.43
C SER A 164 20.91 6.67 -24.54
N SER A 165 21.01 7.79 -25.26
CA SER A 165 22.09 8.01 -26.23
C SER A 165 23.47 7.86 -25.56
N PRO A 166 24.52 7.37 -26.28
CA PRO A 166 25.87 7.24 -25.71
C PRO A 166 26.45 8.52 -25.09
N ALA A 167 25.85 9.68 -25.37
CA ALA A 167 26.25 10.97 -24.83
C ALA A 167 25.43 11.40 -23.59
N SER A 168 24.41 10.66 -23.19
CA SER A 168 23.60 10.93 -22.00
C SER A 168 23.92 9.92 -20.90
N SER A 169 23.80 10.33 -19.63
CA SER A 169 23.91 9.38 -18.54
C SER A 169 22.82 8.31 -18.67
N LEU A 170 23.18 7.09 -18.39
CA LEU A 170 22.26 5.96 -18.39
C LEU A 170 21.31 5.97 -17.17
N LEU A 171 21.59 6.83 -16.22
CA LEU A 171 20.85 6.89 -14.96
C LEU A 171 19.55 7.69 -15.12
N ASP A 172 18.44 7.01 -14.92
CA ASP A 172 17.12 7.59 -14.78
C ASP A 172 16.61 7.42 -13.34
N THR A 173 15.65 8.25 -12.98
CA THR A 173 15.02 8.18 -11.66
C THR A 173 13.52 8.03 -11.82
N ARG A 174 12.97 7.05 -11.11
CA ARG A 174 11.54 6.89 -10.93
C ARG A 174 11.15 7.33 -9.53
N LYS A 175 10.19 8.23 -9.45
CA LYS A 175 9.58 8.66 -8.20
C LYS A 175 8.11 8.28 -8.21
N LEU A 176 7.72 7.46 -7.23
CA LEU A 176 6.36 7.00 -7.04
C LEU A 176 5.82 7.61 -5.73
N TYR A 177 4.73 8.33 -5.86
CA TYR A 177 4.02 8.92 -4.73
C TYR A 177 2.57 8.43 -4.74
N SER A 178 2.06 8.02 -3.58
CA SER A 178 0.67 7.61 -3.45
C SER A 178 0.12 7.97 -2.08
N GLN A 179 -1.14 8.39 -2.04
CA GLN A 179 -1.91 8.55 -0.83
C GLN A 179 -3.31 7.97 -1.00
N THR A 180 -3.82 7.38 0.06
CA THR A 180 -5.17 6.81 0.10
C THR A 180 -5.84 7.18 1.42
N TRP A 181 -7.11 7.59 1.34
CA TRP A 181 -7.94 7.94 2.47
C TRP A 181 -9.22 7.13 2.40
N ASP A 182 -9.53 6.40 3.45
CA ASP A 182 -10.73 5.60 3.58
C ASP A 182 -11.51 6.05 4.81
N THR A 183 -12.83 6.05 4.68
CA THR A 183 -13.75 6.24 5.80
C THR A 183 -14.93 5.29 5.68
N GLY A 184 -15.49 4.88 6.77
CA GLY A 184 -16.63 3.98 6.74
C GLY A 184 -17.42 3.94 8.02
N LEU A 185 -18.65 3.46 7.88
CA LEU A 185 -19.58 3.16 8.96
C LEU A 185 -19.98 1.70 8.89
N ARG A 186 -20.04 1.03 10.04
CA ARG A 186 -20.48 -0.35 10.21
C ARG A 186 -21.65 -0.38 11.16
N TYR A 187 -22.69 -1.10 10.76
CA TYR A 187 -23.82 -1.44 11.61
C TYR A 187 -23.94 -2.94 11.72
N LYS A 188 -24.03 -3.46 12.92
CA LYS A 188 -24.21 -4.88 13.19
C LYS A 188 -25.24 -5.07 14.31
N GLU A 189 -26.29 -5.81 14.02
CA GLU A 189 -27.30 -6.19 15.01
C GLU A 189 -27.80 -7.61 14.74
N GLY A 190 -27.63 -8.49 15.72
CA GLY A 190 -28.03 -9.89 15.61
C GLY A 190 -27.32 -10.59 14.44
N ILE A 191 -28.10 -11.09 13.49
CA ILE A 191 -27.63 -11.82 12.31
C ILE A 191 -27.31 -10.91 11.12
N TYR A 192 -27.65 -9.63 11.19
CA TYR A 192 -27.49 -8.66 10.12
C TYR A 192 -26.29 -7.74 10.36
N ALA A 193 -25.50 -7.55 9.33
CA ALA A 193 -24.45 -6.55 9.32
C ALA A 193 -24.44 -5.80 7.99
N THR A 194 -24.16 -4.50 8.04
CA THR A 194 -23.99 -3.66 6.86
C THR A 194 -22.81 -2.74 7.04
N GLN A 195 -22.13 -2.42 5.96
CA GLN A 195 -20.97 -1.53 5.95
C GLN A 195 -21.02 -0.63 4.73
N LEU A 196 -20.84 0.67 4.94
CA LEU A 196 -20.63 1.65 3.89
C LEU A 196 -19.21 2.19 4.00
N THR A 197 -18.46 2.13 2.91
CA THR A 197 -17.06 2.58 2.85
C THR A 197 -16.87 3.50 1.66
N GLY A 198 -16.27 4.67 1.91
CA GLY A 198 -15.81 5.61 0.89
C GLY A 198 -14.29 5.68 0.88
N SER A 199 -13.70 5.74 -0.31
CA SER A 199 -12.26 5.81 -0.51
C SER A 199 -11.88 6.86 -1.52
N TYR A 200 -10.77 7.54 -1.27
CA TYR A 200 -10.09 8.41 -2.21
C TYR A 200 -8.63 7.98 -2.31
N SER A 201 -8.12 7.83 -3.53
CA SER A 201 -6.73 7.48 -3.78
C SER A 201 -6.15 8.37 -4.87
N HIS A 202 -4.94 8.86 -4.66
CA HIS A 202 -4.19 9.67 -5.61
C HIS A 202 -2.77 9.16 -5.71
N SER A 203 -2.30 8.90 -6.92
CA SER A 203 -0.92 8.50 -7.15
C SER A 203 -0.29 9.27 -8.29
N LYS A 204 1.01 9.56 -8.15
CA LYS A 204 1.87 10.19 -9.13
C LYS A 204 3.09 9.32 -9.38
N ASP A 205 3.30 8.96 -10.63
CA ASP A 205 4.45 8.20 -11.08
C ASP A 205 5.29 9.07 -12.02
N TYR A 206 6.46 9.51 -11.53
CA TYR A 206 7.41 10.30 -12.29
C TYR A 206 8.55 9.42 -12.79
N ASP A 207 8.93 9.63 -14.05
CA ASP A 207 10.11 9.05 -14.68
C ASP A 207 10.91 10.17 -15.32
N TYR A 208 12.13 10.40 -14.88
CA TYR A 208 12.91 11.55 -15.30
C TYR A 208 14.43 11.36 -15.22
N ASP A 209 15.15 12.12 -16.02
CA ASP A 209 16.61 12.28 -15.91
C ASP A 209 16.92 13.20 -14.72
N PRO A 210 17.66 12.73 -13.70
CA PRO A 210 17.95 13.52 -12.49
C PRO A 210 18.76 14.80 -12.77
N ARG A 211 19.43 14.89 -13.91
CA ARG A 211 20.16 16.10 -14.31
C ARG A 211 19.22 17.21 -14.80
N ARG A 212 18.06 16.85 -15.35
CA ARG A 212 17.06 17.78 -15.88
C ARG A 212 15.97 18.07 -14.87
N GLY A 213 15.71 17.11 -13.98
CA GLY A 213 14.70 17.23 -12.94
C GLY A 213 13.30 16.77 -13.37
N MET A 214 12.44 16.53 -12.39
CA MET A 214 11.11 15.95 -12.58
C MET A 214 10.09 16.86 -13.28
N HIS A 215 10.41 18.14 -13.46
CA HIS A 215 9.54 19.10 -14.14
C HIS A 215 10.03 19.46 -15.56
N ASP A 216 11.08 18.80 -16.03
CA ASP A 216 11.56 18.96 -17.40
C ASP A 216 10.55 18.37 -18.40
N SER A 217 10.52 18.93 -19.61
CA SER A 217 9.63 18.48 -20.67
C SER A 217 9.89 17.05 -21.16
N SER A 218 11.06 16.50 -20.88
CA SER A 218 11.41 15.10 -21.17
C SER A 218 10.94 14.11 -20.10
N ALA A 219 10.51 14.60 -18.93
CA ALA A 219 9.99 13.75 -17.87
C ALA A 219 8.59 13.23 -18.22
N SER A 220 8.30 11.99 -17.82
CA SER A 220 6.96 11.45 -17.89
C SER A 220 6.28 11.51 -16.52
N LEU A 221 4.99 11.80 -16.52
CA LEU A 221 4.15 11.79 -15.34
C LEU A 221 2.87 11.02 -15.63
N VAL A 222 2.61 10.00 -14.83
CA VAL A 222 1.28 9.38 -14.75
C VAL A 222 0.63 9.81 -13.45
N ASP A 223 -0.42 10.60 -13.56
CA ASP A 223 -1.22 11.12 -12.45
C ASP A 223 -2.58 10.43 -12.47
N SER A 224 -2.93 9.76 -11.39
CA SER A 224 -4.14 8.93 -11.30
C SER A 224 -4.89 9.24 -10.02
N GLU A 225 -6.19 9.48 -10.15
CA GLU A 225 -7.11 9.62 -9.04
C GLU A 225 -8.21 8.57 -9.12
N GLN A 226 -8.63 8.06 -7.99
CA GLN A 226 -9.71 7.09 -7.89
C GLN A 226 -10.59 7.38 -6.68
N TYR A 227 -11.89 7.37 -6.92
CA TYR A 227 -12.92 7.39 -5.89
C TYR A 227 -13.65 6.07 -5.89
N ASN A 228 -13.95 5.54 -4.72
CA ASN A 228 -14.69 4.29 -4.58
C ASN A 228 -15.72 4.43 -3.46
N LEU A 229 -16.91 3.91 -3.71
CA LEU A 229 -17.98 3.80 -2.72
C LEU A 229 -18.47 2.36 -2.74
N GLN A 230 -18.45 1.72 -1.58
CA GLN A 230 -18.89 0.34 -1.42
C GLN A 230 -19.93 0.24 -0.31
N TRP A 231 -20.97 -0.54 -0.58
CA TRP A 231 -22.00 -0.89 0.39
C TRP A 231 -22.14 -2.41 0.42
N GLY A 232 -21.80 -3.01 1.53
CA GLY A 232 -21.88 -4.45 1.74
C GLY A 232 -22.88 -4.81 2.82
N ASN A 233 -23.62 -5.89 2.59
CA ASN A 233 -24.58 -6.43 3.54
C ASN A 233 -24.29 -7.92 3.78
N THR A 234 -24.47 -8.35 5.01
CA THR A 234 -24.27 -9.73 5.41
C THR A 234 -25.42 -10.18 6.31
N LEU A 235 -26.00 -11.32 5.97
CA LEU A 235 -27.06 -11.95 6.76
C LEU A 235 -26.60 -13.36 7.13
N GLN A 236 -26.56 -13.68 8.40
CA GLN A 236 -26.23 -15.03 8.85
C GLN A 236 -27.49 -15.87 8.98
N VAL A 237 -27.55 -16.97 8.22
CA VAL A 237 -28.71 -17.89 8.17
C VAL A 237 -28.24 -19.28 8.54
N GLY A 238 -28.57 -19.74 9.75
CA GLY A 238 -28.10 -21.01 10.29
C GLY A 238 -26.58 -21.04 10.40
N GLN A 239 -25.93 -22.02 9.75
CA GLN A 239 -24.47 -22.12 9.67
C GLN A 239 -23.88 -21.43 8.42
N GLY A 240 -24.72 -20.85 7.57
CA GLY A 240 -24.33 -20.19 6.34
C GLY A 240 -24.40 -18.66 6.45
N THR A 241 -23.79 -17.97 5.49
CA THR A 241 -23.78 -16.52 5.37
C THR A 241 -24.26 -16.13 3.97
N VAL A 242 -25.20 -15.21 3.90
CA VAL A 242 -25.65 -14.58 2.66
C VAL A 242 -25.08 -13.17 2.62
N SER A 243 -24.40 -12.81 1.55
CA SER A 243 -23.79 -11.50 1.38
C SER A 243 -24.20 -10.87 0.06
N SER A 244 -24.37 -9.55 0.06
CA SER A 244 -24.58 -8.71 -1.12
C SER A 244 -23.75 -7.45 -1.04
N GLY A 245 -23.35 -6.91 -2.19
CA GLY A 245 -22.60 -5.66 -2.28
C GLY A 245 -22.75 -5.05 -3.67
#